data_e2f3b3b22654f2d3e9f2fac88d453221
#
_entry.id   e2f3b3b22654f2d3e9f2fac88d453221
#
_cell.length_a   1.000
_cell.length_b   1.000
_cell.length_c   1.000
_cell.angle_alpha   90.00
_cell.angle_beta   90.00
_cell.angle_gamma   90.00
#
_symmetry.space_group_name_H-M   'P 1'
#
loop_
_entity.id
_entity.type
_entity.pdbx_description
1 polymer ?
#
loop_
_entity_poly.entity_id
_entity_poly.type
_entity_poly.pdbx_seq_one_letter_code
_entity_poly.pdbx_strand_id
1 'polypeptide(L)'
;PSTRLSRVQLAVSVAVLITVVAGGSYAFLGSPEMLELTNAQKVMEGNASAESIEAYLKTAPKDGRAWVLFAHKKIEAGDFRAAARALRTAREVEPKIARDRDVMLEYGAAVLTAQESDWYADANRVVKEAYGLMADDPRAERLAVMAAIAAEDWAWAVDVVRAMLPRIPPDSGEYMQARETLVMLEARAKAAADQKKTEVKP
;
A
#
# COMPACT_ATOMS: atom_id res chain seq x y z
N PRO A 1 -2.74 -36.58 65.09
CA PRO A 1 -3.54 -37.42 64.24
C PRO A 1 -3.33 -37.09 62.78
N SER A 2 -2.45 -37.85 62.11
CA SER A 2 -2.24 -37.73 60.70
C SER A 2 -3.38 -38.42 59.97
N THR A 3 -4.31 -37.67 59.42
CA THR A 3 -5.36 -38.17 58.52
C THR A 3 -4.71 -38.70 57.25
N ARG A 4 -4.50 -40.02 57.17
CA ARG A 4 -4.10 -40.67 55.91
C ARG A 4 -5.28 -40.61 54.94
N LEU A 5 -5.16 -39.76 53.93
CA LEU A 5 -6.08 -39.73 52.78
C LEU A 5 -6.19 -41.13 52.18
N SER A 6 -7.41 -41.60 51.92
CA SER A 6 -7.61 -42.86 51.22
C SER A 6 -7.04 -42.78 49.80
N ARG A 7 -6.64 -43.91 49.23
CA ARG A 7 -6.11 -43.96 47.84
C ARG A 7 -7.05 -43.31 46.81
N VAL A 8 -8.34 -43.40 47.08
CA VAL A 8 -9.37 -42.78 46.22
C VAL A 8 -9.36 -41.26 46.37
N GLN A 9 -9.25 -40.73 47.59
CA GLN A 9 -9.17 -39.28 47.84
C GLN A 9 -7.90 -38.68 47.24
N LEU A 10 -6.77 -39.39 47.29
CA LEU A 10 -5.53 -38.98 46.65
C LEU A 10 -5.67 -38.95 45.14
N ALA A 11 -6.26 -39.99 44.52
CA ALA A 11 -6.50 -40.06 43.09
C ALA A 11 -7.42 -38.94 42.58
N VAL A 12 -8.48 -38.62 43.30
CA VAL A 12 -9.40 -37.52 42.99
C VAL A 12 -8.71 -36.17 43.11
N SER A 13 -7.91 -35.95 44.15
CA SER A 13 -7.16 -34.70 44.35
C SER A 13 -6.13 -34.48 43.25
N VAL A 14 -5.44 -35.54 42.80
CA VAL A 14 -4.46 -35.47 41.67
C VAL A 14 -5.19 -35.21 40.36
N ALA A 15 -6.33 -35.84 40.09
CA ALA A 15 -7.12 -35.62 38.89
C ALA A 15 -7.63 -34.17 38.80
N VAL A 16 -8.14 -33.60 39.91
CA VAL A 16 -8.58 -32.22 40.00
C VAL A 16 -7.41 -31.25 39.77
N LEU A 17 -6.24 -31.52 40.34
CA LEU A 17 -5.03 -30.70 40.15
C LEU A 17 -4.57 -30.69 38.67
N ILE A 18 -4.57 -31.85 38.03
CA ILE A 18 -4.23 -31.97 36.61
C ILE A 18 -5.22 -31.21 35.72
N THR A 19 -6.52 -31.30 36.04
CA THR A 19 -7.54 -30.58 35.26
C THR A 19 -7.45 -29.08 35.46
N VAL A 20 -7.13 -28.58 36.64
CA VAL A 20 -6.95 -27.15 36.93
C VAL A 20 -5.67 -26.63 36.25
N VAL A 21 -4.56 -27.38 36.27
CA VAL A 21 -3.32 -26.98 35.63
C VAL A 21 -3.45 -27.05 34.11
N ALA A 22 -4.07 -28.09 33.55
CA ALA A 22 -4.31 -28.20 32.10
C ALA A 22 -5.32 -27.17 31.62
N GLY A 23 -6.40 -26.92 32.33
CA GLY A 23 -7.41 -25.90 32.00
C GLY A 23 -6.87 -24.48 32.14
N GLY A 24 -6.07 -24.20 33.15
CA GLY A 24 -5.42 -22.92 33.37
C GLY A 24 -4.36 -22.61 32.29
N SER A 25 -3.53 -23.60 31.92
CA SER A 25 -2.56 -23.46 30.87
C SER A 25 -3.22 -23.32 29.49
N TYR A 26 -4.34 -24.00 29.22
CA TYR A 26 -5.07 -23.85 27.96
C TYR A 26 -5.76 -22.49 27.85
N ALA A 27 -6.33 -21.95 28.94
CA ALA A 27 -6.89 -20.61 28.97
C ALA A 27 -5.81 -19.52 28.84
N PHE A 28 -4.63 -19.76 29.40
CA PHE A 28 -3.51 -18.81 29.31
C PHE A 28 -2.79 -18.86 27.94
N LEU A 29 -2.60 -20.05 27.36
CA LEU A 29 -1.98 -20.23 26.04
C LEU A 29 -2.94 -19.93 24.87
N GLY A 30 -4.25 -19.96 25.11
CA GLY A 30 -5.30 -19.68 24.15
C GLY A 30 -5.94 -18.30 24.32
N SER A 31 -5.36 -17.41 25.15
CA SER A 31 -5.94 -16.08 25.33
C SER A 31 -5.79 -15.27 24.04
N PRO A 32 -6.87 -14.66 23.51
CA PRO A 32 -6.81 -13.81 22.32
C PRO A 32 -5.79 -12.67 22.49
N GLU A 33 -5.59 -12.16 23.70
CA GLU A 33 -4.59 -11.14 24.03
C GLU A 33 -3.14 -11.57 23.73
N MET A 34 -2.79 -12.83 23.97
CA MET A 34 -1.46 -13.36 23.66
C MET A 34 -1.26 -13.53 22.15
N LEU A 35 -2.30 -13.87 21.41
CA LEU A 35 -2.28 -13.91 19.95
C LEU A 35 -2.13 -12.51 19.36
N GLU A 36 -2.79 -11.52 19.94
CA GLU A 36 -2.68 -10.12 19.52
C GLU A 36 -1.27 -9.57 19.77
N LEU A 37 -0.67 -9.82 20.93
CA LEU A 37 0.72 -9.45 21.25
C LEU A 37 1.72 -10.12 20.30
N THR A 38 1.51 -11.39 19.97
CA THR A 38 2.38 -12.12 19.03
C THR A 38 2.24 -11.59 17.61
N ASN A 39 1.05 -11.23 17.18
CA ASN A 39 0.81 -10.62 15.87
C ASN A 39 1.42 -9.22 15.80
N ALA A 40 1.24 -8.39 16.83
CA ALA A 40 1.85 -7.07 16.92
C ALA A 40 3.39 -7.15 16.82
N GLN A 41 4.01 -8.07 17.55
CA GLN A 41 5.46 -8.28 17.50
C GLN A 41 5.93 -8.70 16.11
N LYS A 42 5.28 -9.66 15.47
CA LYS A 42 5.61 -10.10 14.10
C LYS A 42 5.45 -8.99 13.08
N VAL A 43 4.42 -8.15 13.23
CA VAL A 43 4.21 -6.98 12.37
C VAL A 43 5.33 -5.97 12.55
N MET A 44 5.75 -5.69 13.80
CA MET A 44 6.85 -4.78 14.09
C MET A 44 8.20 -5.29 13.55
N GLU A 45 8.42 -6.60 13.52
CA GLU A 45 9.61 -7.26 12.97
C GLU A 45 9.57 -7.39 11.43
N GLY A 46 8.46 -7.05 10.77
CA GLY A 46 8.30 -7.14 9.32
C GLY A 46 8.12 -8.57 8.76
N ASN A 47 8.05 -9.59 9.63
CA ASN A 47 7.99 -11.01 9.26
C ASN A 47 6.56 -11.60 9.33
N ALA A 48 5.54 -10.75 9.45
CA ALA A 48 4.16 -11.20 9.56
C ALA A 48 3.59 -11.67 8.21
N SER A 49 2.72 -12.68 8.25
CA SER A 49 1.87 -13.04 7.10
C SER A 49 0.78 -11.99 6.87
N ALA A 50 0.19 -11.98 5.67
CA ALA A 50 -0.91 -11.06 5.35
C ALA A 50 -2.08 -11.21 6.34
N GLU A 51 -2.41 -12.45 6.74
CA GLU A 51 -3.48 -12.76 7.68
C GLU A 51 -3.17 -12.21 9.09
N SER A 52 -1.91 -12.34 9.53
CA SER A 52 -1.46 -11.82 10.82
C SER A 52 -1.50 -10.29 10.87
N ILE A 53 -1.12 -9.62 9.77
CA ILE A 53 -1.18 -8.17 9.65
C ILE A 53 -2.64 -7.71 9.62
N GLU A 54 -3.51 -8.40 8.89
CA GLU A 54 -4.94 -8.09 8.83
C GLU A 54 -5.60 -8.24 10.21
N ALA A 55 -5.26 -9.29 10.97
CA ALA A 55 -5.73 -9.45 12.34
C ALA A 55 -5.27 -8.31 13.25
N TYR A 56 -3.99 -7.91 13.14
CA TYR A 56 -3.44 -6.78 13.89
C TYR A 56 -4.16 -5.46 13.54
N LEU A 57 -4.42 -5.20 12.26
CA LEU A 57 -5.08 -3.98 11.81
C LEU A 57 -6.52 -3.83 12.30
N LYS A 58 -7.19 -4.93 12.69
CA LYS A 58 -8.52 -4.87 13.33
C LYS A 58 -8.44 -4.23 14.73
N THR A 59 -7.33 -4.39 15.44
CA THR A 59 -7.09 -3.80 16.76
C THR A 59 -6.36 -2.46 16.70
N ALA A 60 -5.54 -2.25 15.66
CA ALA A 60 -4.75 -1.04 15.44
C ALA A 60 -5.01 -0.42 14.04
N PRO A 61 -6.25 0.03 13.72
CA PRO A 61 -6.61 0.50 12.38
C PRO A 61 -5.92 1.81 11.97
N LYS A 62 -5.31 2.52 12.90
CA LYS A 62 -4.60 3.78 12.65
C LYS A 62 -3.08 3.61 12.49
N ASP A 63 -2.58 2.38 12.52
CA ASP A 63 -1.16 2.10 12.27
C ASP A 63 -0.88 2.12 10.75
N GLY A 64 -0.42 3.28 10.26
CA GLY A 64 -0.10 3.47 8.84
C GLY A 64 1.03 2.57 8.35
N ARG A 65 2.00 2.23 9.20
CA ARG A 65 3.11 1.33 8.86
C ARG A 65 2.62 -0.09 8.64
N ALA A 66 1.71 -0.56 9.49
CA ALA A 66 1.10 -1.88 9.32
C ALA A 66 0.28 -1.95 8.03
N TRP A 67 -0.42 -0.87 7.65
CA TRP A 67 -1.11 -0.77 6.36
C TRP A 67 -0.14 -0.83 5.17
N VAL A 68 1.02 -0.17 5.23
CA VAL A 68 2.06 -0.27 4.18
C VAL A 68 2.59 -1.70 4.10
N LEU A 69 2.88 -2.34 5.23
CA LEU A 69 3.34 -3.74 5.24
C LEU A 69 2.28 -4.69 4.65
N PHE A 70 1.00 -4.47 4.98
CA PHE A 70 -0.11 -5.22 4.39
C PHE A 70 -0.17 -5.05 2.87
N ALA A 71 0.02 -3.81 2.40
CA ALA A 71 0.07 -3.53 0.96
C ALA A 71 1.21 -4.28 0.27
N HIS A 72 2.41 -4.31 0.85
CA HIS A 72 3.54 -5.07 0.30
C HIS A 72 3.21 -6.57 0.19
N LYS A 73 2.56 -7.16 1.21
CA LYS A 73 2.11 -8.56 1.13
C LYS A 73 1.07 -8.79 0.04
N LYS A 74 0.20 -7.81 -0.22
CA LYS A 74 -0.77 -7.88 -1.32
C LYS A 74 -0.10 -7.72 -2.69
N ILE A 75 0.93 -6.89 -2.82
CA ILE A 75 1.76 -6.78 -4.03
C ILE A 75 2.48 -8.11 -4.32
N GLU A 76 3.11 -8.72 -3.30
CA GLU A 76 3.75 -10.04 -3.40
C GLU A 76 2.78 -11.12 -3.88
N ALA A 77 1.51 -11.04 -3.47
CA ALA A 77 0.44 -11.95 -3.90
C ALA A 77 -0.20 -11.58 -5.26
N GLY A 78 0.21 -10.48 -5.89
CA GLY A 78 -0.39 -9.98 -7.14
C GLY A 78 -1.74 -9.30 -6.98
N ASP A 79 -2.21 -9.07 -5.75
CA ASP A 79 -3.48 -8.38 -5.46
C ASP A 79 -3.26 -6.86 -5.37
N PHE A 80 -3.00 -6.24 -6.54
CA PHE A 80 -2.72 -4.81 -6.65
C PHE A 80 -3.91 -3.93 -6.23
N ARG A 81 -5.13 -4.43 -6.37
CA ARG A 81 -6.33 -3.72 -5.91
C ARG A 81 -6.36 -3.60 -4.39
N ALA A 82 -6.13 -4.70 -3.66
CA ALA A 82 -6.04 -4.65 -2.21
C ALA A 82 -4.83 -3.83 -1.74
N ALA A 83 -3.69 -3.93 -2.44
CA ALA A 83 -2.51 -3.11 -2.16
C ALA A 83 -2.80 -1.61 -2.29
N ALA A 84 -3.45 -1.18 -3.38
CA ALA A 84 -3.82 0.20 -3.58
C ALA A 84 -4.74 0.74 -2.47
N ARG A 85 -5.73 -0.07 -2.03
CA ARG A 85 -6.60 0.29 -0.89
C ARG A 85 -5.80 0.44 0.39
N ALA A 86 -4.90 -0.49 0.68
CA ALA A 86 -4.08 -0.47 1.88
C ALA A 86 -3.15 0.75 1.93
N LEU A 87 -2.48 1.07 0.81
CA LEU A 87 -1.63 2.26 0.69
C LEU A 87 -2.42 3.56 0.83
N ARG A 88 -3.62 3.60 0.25
CA ARG A 88 -4.54 4.73 0.44
C ARG A 88 -4.89 4.91 1.91
N THR A 89 -5.31 3.83 2.59
CA THR A 89 -5.63 3.87 4.02
C THR A 89 -4.42 4.28 4.86
N ALA A 90 -3.23 3.74 4.57
CA ALA A 90 -1.98 4.12 5.26
C ALA A 90 -1.76 5.64 5.21
N ARG A 91 -1.96 6.25 4.05
CA ARG A 91 -1.80 7.69 3.83
C ARG A 91 -2.89 8.52 4.51
N GLU A 92 -4.11 7.99 4.62
CA GLU A 92 -5.23 8.64 5.28
C GLU A 92 -5.05 8.67 6.81
N VAL A 93 -4.50 7.61 7.40
CA VAL A 93 -4.39 7.46 8.86
C VAL A 93 -3.13 8.04 9.45
N GLU A 94 -2.04 8.17 8.67
CA GLU A 94 -0.74 8.64 9.17
C GLU A 94 -0.12 9.72 8.28
N PRO A 95 -0.06 11.00 8.76
CA PRO A 95 0.46 12.12 7.97
C PRO A 95 1.92 11.97 7.50
N LYS A 96 2.76 11.22 8.23
CA LYS A 96 4.14 10.95 7.81
C LYS A 96 4.17 10.03 6.60
N ILE A 97 3.33 9.00 6.60
CA ILE A 97 3.16 8.07 5.48
C ILE A 97 2.56 8.80 4.26
N ALA A 98 1.63 9.73 4.49
CA ALA A 98 1.03 10.53 3.42
C ALA A 98 2.07 11.34 2.61
N ARG A 99 3.19 11.72 3.25
CA ARG A 99 4.29 12.50 2.67
C ARG A 99 5.50 11.65 2.30
N ASP A 100 5.44 10.35 2.51
CA ASP A 100 6.49 9.43 2.12
C ASP A 100 6.43 9.23 0.59
N ARG A 101 7.51 9.65 -0.09
CA ARG A 101 7.59 9.67 -1.56
C ARG A 101 7.51 8.28 -2.15
N ASP A 102 8.14 7.30 -1.53
CA ASP A 102 8.13 5.93 -2.02
C ASP A 102 6.72 5.34 -1.88
N VAL A 103 6.03 5.56 -0.77
CA VAL A 103 4.62 5.15 -0.57
C VAL A 103 3.69 5.83 -1.57
N MET A 104 3.93 7.11 -1.89
CA MET A 104 3.15 7.84 -2.89
C MET A 104 3.31 7.23 -4.29
N LEU A 105 4.54 6.87 -4.68
CA LEU A 105 4.81 6.19 -5.96
C LEU A 105 4.25 4.77 -5.97
N GLU A 106 4.41 4.02 -4.90
CA GLU A 106 3.82 2.67 -4.76
C GLU A 106 2.29 2.68 -4.88
N TYR A 107 1.63 3.67 -4.26
CA TYR A 107 0.19 3.86 -4.41
C TYR A 107 -0.21 4.09 -5.87
N GLY A 108 0.45 5.03 -6.54
CA GLY A 108 0.21 5.31 -7.95
C GLY A 108 0.42 4.07 -8.83
N ALA A 109 1.51 3.36 -8.62
CA ALA A 109 1.83 2.13 -9.35
C ALA A 109 0.78 1.03 -9.12
N ALA A 110 0.35 0.83 -7.87
CA ALA A 110 -0.67 -0.16 -7.52
C ALA A 110 -2.02 0.15 -8.16
N VAL A 111 -2.45 1.42 -8.17
CA VAL A 111 -3.70 1.86 -8.83
C VAL A 111 -3.65 1.61 -10.33
N LEU A 112 -2.55 1.97 -10.99
CA LEU A 112 -2.38 1.77 -12.43
C LEU A 112 -2.33 0.28 -12.80
N THR A 113 -1.62 -0.52 -12.02
CA THR A 113 -1.50 -1.97 -12.26
C THR A 113 -2.83 -2.69 -12.03
N ALA A 114 -3.60 -2.26 -11.02
CA ALA A 114 -4.93 -2.77 -10.74
C ALA A 114 -5.99 -2.31 -11.77
N GLN A 115 -5.66 -1.34 -12.63
CA GLN A 115 -6.57 -0.72 -13.60
C GLN A 115 -7.83 -0.12 -12.93
N GLU A 116 -7.68 0.46 -11.73
CA GLU A 116 -8.76 1.10 -11.00
C GLU A 116 -9.03 2.51 -11.53
N SER A 117 -9.80 2.61 -12.60
CA SER A 117 -10.06 3.87 -13.32
C SER A 117 -10.66 4.96 -12.44
N ASP A 118 -11.51 4.61 -11.48
CA ASP A 118 -12.13 5.56 -10.54
C ASP A 118 -11.08 6.26 -9.64
N TRP A 119 -9.88 5.71 -9.53
CA TRP A 119 -8.81 6.25 -8.71
C TRP A 119 -7.68 6.91 -9.52
N TYR A 120 -7.78 6.93 -10.85
CA TYR A 120 -6.72 7.50 -11.69
C TYR A 120 -6.48 8.98 -11.40
N ALA A 121 -7.53 9.76 -11.17
CA ALA A 121 -7.38 11.18 -10.84
C ALA A 121 -6.66 11.39 -9.50
N ASP A 122 -6.98 10.58 -8.47
CA ASP A 122 -6.29 10.66 -7.18
C ASP A 122 -4.85 10.17 -7.28
N ALA A 123 -4.61 9.05 -7.97
CA ALA A 123 -3.27 8.53 -8.21
C ALA A 123 -2.40 9.55 -8.97
N ASN A 124 -2.95 10.19 -10.00
CA ASN A 124 -2.27 11.24 -10.76
C ASN A 124 -1.85 12.41 -9.84
N ARG A 125 -2.77 12.90 -9.01
CA ARG A 125 -2.49 13.97 -8.05
C ARG A 125 -1.35 13.60 -7.11
N VAL A 126 -1.39 12.37 -6.55
CA VAL A 126 -0.39 11.88 -5.61
C VAL A 126 0.97 11.69 -6.27
N VAL A 127 1.00 11.09 -7.46
CA VAL A 127 2.25 10.89 -8.23
C VAL A 127 2.83 12.23 -8.65
N LYS A 128 2.01 13.21 -9.01
CA LYS A 128 2.44 14.58 -9.35
C LYS A 128 3.14 15.26 -8.16
N GLU A 129 2.60 15.10 -6.97
CA GLU A 129 3.22 15.61 -5.74
C GLU A 129 4.56 14.90 -5.47
N ALA A 130 4.60 13.55 -5.55
CA ALA A 130 5.83 12.78 -5.38
C ALA A 130 6.90 13.15 -6.41
N TYR A 131 6.52 13.31 -7.68
CA TYR A 131 7.40 13.75 -8.76
C TYR A 131 8.03 15.12 -8.48
N GLY A 132 7.26 16.07 -7.94
CA GLY A 132 7.78 17.37 -7.54
C GLY A 132 8.89 17.29 -6.48
N LEU A 133 8.92 16.22 -5.70
CA LEU A 133 9.96 15.94 -4.70
C LEU A 133 11.14 15.11 -5.22
N MET A 134 11.01 14.49 -6.41
CA MET A 134 11.92 13.49 -6.95
C MET A 134 12.06 13.62 -8.49
N ALA A 135 12.11 14.84 -9.02
CA ALA A 135 12.07 15.08 -10.45
C ALA A 135 13.19 14.39 -11.26
N ASP A 136 14.29 14.01 -10.60
CA ASP A 136 15.43 13.33 -11.24
C ASP A 136 15.41 11.80 -11.05
N ASP A 137 14.36 11.24 -10.44
CA ASP A 137 14.22 9.79 -10.30
C ASP A 137 13.51 9.21 -11.55
N PRO A 138 14.19 8.36 -12.35
CA PRO A 138 13.60 7.78 -13.57
C PRO A 138 12.34 6.93 -13.30
N ARG A 139 12.17 6.40 -12.08
CA ARG A 139 10.97 5.66 -11.69
C ARG A 139 9.80 6.62 -11.55
N ALA A 140 10.03 7.76 -10.86
CA ALA A 140 9.02 8.79 -10.68
C ALA A 140 8.60 9.39 -12.04
N GLU A 141 9.55 9.62 -12.94
CA GLU A 141 9.27 10.12 -14.30
C GLU A 141 8.38 9.20 -15.11
N ARG A 142 8.74 7.92 -15.19
CA ARG A 142 7.92 6.95 -15.92
C ARG A 142 6.51 6.83 -15.33
N LEU A 143 6.43 6.77 -14.02
CA LEU A 143 5.13 6.67 -13.33
C LEU A 143 4.31 7.95 -13.53
N ALA A 144 4.95 9.12 -13.52
CA ALA A 144 4.31 10.41 -13.77
C ALA A 144 3.64 10.47 -15.15
N VAL A 145 4.35 10.04 -16.20
CA VAL A 145 3.79 9.97 -17.56
C VAL A 145 2.61 8.99 -17.61
N MET A 146 2.75 7.80 -17.01
CA MET A 146 1.68 6.79 -16.99
C MET A 146 0.45 7.27 -16.23
N ALA A 147 0.63 7.87 -15.06
CA ALA A 147 -0.46 8.39 -14.24
C ALA A 147 -1.18 9.56 -14.93
N ALA A 148 -0.43 10.46 -15.56
CA ALA A 148 -0.98 11.55 -16.33
C ALA A 148 -1.84 11.07 -17.50
N ILE A 149 -1.35 10.10 -18.26
CA ILE A 149 -2.08 9.50 -19.39
C ILE A 149 -3.37 8.81 -18.90
N ALA A 150 -3.28 8.02 -17.83
CA ALA A 150 -4.43 7.31 -17.28
C ALA A 150 -5.52 8.25 -16.77
N ALA A 151 -5.14 9.39 -16.20
CA ALA A 151 -6.05 10.43 -15.71
C ALA A 151 -6.42 11.48 -16.78
N GLU A 152 -5.98 11.30 -18.02
CA GLU A 152 -6.16 12.26 -19.14
C GLU A 152 -5.63 13.67 -18.83
N ASP A 153 -4.64 13.79 -17.94
CA ASP A 153 -3.91 15.04 -17.67
C ASP A 153 -2.81 15.26 -18.73
N TRP A 154 -3.27 15.44 -19.98
CA TRP A 154 -2.39 15.52 -21.14
C TRP A 154 -1.37 16.65 -21.05
N ALA A 155 -1.75 17.78 -20.45
CA ALA A 155 -0.86 18.92 -20.28
C ALA A 155 0.33 18.55 -19.38
N TRP A 156 0.07 17.91 -18.26
CA TRP A 156 1.14 17.47 -17.36
C TRP A 156 1.99 16.36 -17.97
N ALA A 157 1.39 15.40 -18.69
CA ALA A 157 2.15 14.39 -19.42
C ALA A 157 3.16 15.02 -20.40
N VAL A 158 2.75 16.07 -21.15
CA VAL A 158 3.62 16.85 -22.04
C VAL A 158 4.76 17.48 -21.24
N ASP A 159 4.48 18.12 -20.11
CA ASP A 159 5.50 18.80 -19.31
C ASP A 159 6.55 17.83 -18.78
N VAL A 160 6.14 16.65 -18.29
CA VAL A 160 7.07 15.62 -17.81
C VAL A 160 7.96 15.11 -18.93
N VAL A 161 7.41 14.72 -20.08
CA VAL A 161 8.21 14.20 -21.19
C VAL A 161 9.16 15.28 -21.74
N ARG A 162 8.70 16.53 -21.81
CA ARG A 162 9.55 17.65 -22.23
C ARG A 162 10.71 17.89 -21.27
N ALA A 163 10.51 17.72 -19.96
CA ALA A 163 11.57 17.83 -18.95
C ALA A 163 12.58 16.68 -19.01
N MET A 164 12.17 15.49 -19.48
CA MET A 164 13.05 14.33 -19.64
C MET A 164 13.99 14.48 -20.85
N LEU A 165 13.51 15.03 -21.96
CA LEU A 165 14.23 15.06 -23.25
C LEU A 165 15.68 15.58 -23.19
N PRO A 166 16.01 16.67 -22.46
CA PRO A 166 17.39 17.17 -22.41
C PRO A 166 18.40 16.21 -21.76
N ARG A 167 17.92 15.22 -21.04
CA ARG A 167 18.75 14.22 -20.33
C ARG A 167 18.94 12.93 -21.13
N ILE A 168 18.20 12.74 -22.19
CA ILE A 168 18.28 11.57 -23.07
C ILE A 168 19.26 11.91 -24.22
N PRO A 169 20.24 11.03 -24.52
CA PRO A 169 21.15 11.25 -25.64
C PRO A 169 20.40 11.42 -26.98
N PRO A 170 20.67 12.49 -27.75
CA PRO A 170 19.89 12.81 -28.94
C PRO A 170 19.88 11.75 -30.05
N ASP A 171 20.96 10.94 -30.09
CA ASP A 171 21.16 9.89 -31.12
C ASP A 171 20.64 8.53 -30.67
N SER A 172 19.98 8.45 -29.49
CA SER A 172 19.45 7.21 -28.95
C SER A 172 18.03 6.89 -29.46
N GLY A 173 17.72 5.61 -29.56
CA GLY A 173 16.33 5.16 -29.84
C GLY A 173 15.33 5.64 -28.80
N GLU A 174 15.76 5.79 -27.54
CA GLU A 174 14.95 6.32 -26.45
C GLU A 174 14.55 7.78 -26.71
N TYR A 175 15.48 8.61 -27.21
CA TYR A 175 15.17 9.99 -27.57
C TYR A 175 14.12 10.08 -28.68
N MET A 176 14.27 9.25 -29.71
CA MET A 176 13.29 9.21 -30.80
C MET A 176 11.91 8.81 -30.29
N GLN A 177 11.85 7.79 -29.46
CA GLN A 177 10.60 7.33 -28.86
C GLN A 177 9.97 8.39 -27.94
N ALA A 178 10.76 9.07 -27.13
CA ALA A 178 10.29 10.16 -26.27
C ALA A 178 9.75 11.34 -27.09
N ARG A 179 10.39 11.68 -28.21
CA ARG A 179 9.90 12.71 -29.14
C ARG A 179 8.57 12.33 -29.80
N GLU A 180 8.46 11.11 -30.30
CA GLU A 180 7.19 10.61 -30.87
C GLU A 180 6.06 10.66 -29.82
N THR A 181 6.36 10.21 -28.60
CA THR A 181 5.43 10.28 -27.48
C THR A 181 5.02 11.73 -27.19
N LEU A 182 5.97 12.67 -27.19
CA LEU A 182 5.67 14.09 -26.97
C LEU A 182 4.73 14.65 -28.03
N VAL A 183 4.97 14.37 -29.31
CA VAL A 183 4.09 14.83 -30.41
C VAL A 183 2.66 14.29 -30.24
N MET A 184 2.52 13.02 -29.87
CA MET A 184 1.22 12.41 -29.60
C MET A 184 0.51 13.08 -28.42
N LEU A 185 1.22 13.33 -27.34
CA LEU A 185 0.66 13.96 -26.12
C LEU A 185 0.26 15.43 -26.38
N GLU A 186 1.05 16.18 -27.12
CA GLU A 186 0.72 17.56 -27.52
C GLU A 186 -0.56 17.62 -28.36
N ALA A 187 -0.73 16.67 -29.29
CA ALA A 187 -1.96 16.57 -30.08
C ALA A 187 -3.19 16.27 -29.17
N ARG A 188 -3.04 15.36 -28.19
CA ARG A 188 -4.10 15.05 -27.22
C ARG A 188 -4.43 16.25 -26.32
N ALA A 189 -3.40 16.92 -25.79
CA ALA A 189 -3.58 18.12 -24.96
C ALA A 189 -4.32 19.24 -25.73
N LYS A 190 -3.98 19.45 -27.01
CA LYS A 190 -4.68 20.42 -27.85
C LYS A 190 -6.15 20.03 -28.07
N ALA A 191 -6.40 18.78 -28.42
CA ALA A 191 -7.77 18.29 -28.64
C ALA A 191 -8.64 18.46 -27.38
N ALA A 192 -8.12 18.11 -26.20
CA ALA A 192 -8.81 18.26 -24.92
C ALA A 192 -9.07 19.75 -24.59
N ALA A 193 -8.12 20.64 -24.89
CA ALA A 193 -8.32 22.09 -24.70
C ALA A 193 -9.39 22.66 -25.62
N ASP A 194 -9.47 22.20 -26.87
CA ASP A 194 -10.48 22.65 -27.83
C ASP A 194 -11.88 22.15 -27.46
N GLN A 195 -12.02 20.93 -26.97
CA GLN A 195 -13.30 20.39 -26.45
C GLN A 195 -13.82 21.23 -25.28
N LYS A 196 -12.98 21.55 -24.28
CA LYS A 196 -13.38 22.42 -23.17
C LYS A 196 -13.87 23.81 -23.61
N LYS A 197 -13.30 24.37 -24.67
CA LYS A 197 -13.74 25.66 -25.20
C LYS A 197 -15.11 25.60 -25.88
N THR A 198 -15.45 24.46 -26.48
CA THR A 198 -16.76 24.25 -27.11
C THR A 198 -17.88 24.00 -26.10
N GLU A 199 -17.58 23.35 -24.98
CA GLU A 199 -18.54 23.06 -23.91
C GLU A 199 -18.86 24.31 -23.06
N VAL A 200 -17.97 25.28 -22.97
CA VAL A 200 -18.16 26.54 -22.16
C VAL A 200 -18.82 27.64 -22.99
N LYS A 201 -19.08 27.46 -24.28
CA LYS A 201 -19.74 28.47 -25.11
C LYS A 201 -21.26 28.30 -24.99
N PRO A 202 -22.00 29.27 -24.35
CA PRO A 202 -23.42 29.21 -24.17
C PRO A 202 -24.18 29.27 -25.51
#